data_bf5e843501725d337db41a4207c29c51
#
_entry.id   bf5e843501725d337db41a4207c29c51
#
_cell.length_a   1.000
_cell.length_b   1.000
_cell.length_c   1.000
_cell.angle_alpha   90.00
_cell.angle_beta   90.00
_cell.angle_gamma   90.00
#
_symmetry.space_group_name_H-M   'P 1'
#
loop_
_entity.id
_entity.type
_entity.pdbx_description
1 polymer ?
#
loop_
_entity_poly.entity_id
_entity_poly.type
_entity_poly.pdbx_seq_one_letter_code
_entity_poly.pdbx_strand_id
1 'polypeptide(L)'
;VPNFNMDIIKDIEKSLNLNFGNWTLVQSLENSGGTEVPLPKEKIGGSEVLLPKKEFQALDLFDYIYAVLHSPSYREKYKEFLKIDFPRVPYPKPETFWQLVSLGGKLRSLHLLEDTSLDERIIDIKGEGELLIKNSLNKKDFSIEDEKVELRLNDEVSVVNIPLVAWEFYIGGYQPAQKWLKDRVGRVLNRADMKHYNRIINALCKTDLIMKKIDEVL
;
A
#
# COMPACT_ATOMS: atom_id res chain seq x y z
N VAL A 1 15.61 0.58 -19.01
CA VAL A 1 14.90 1.67 -19.71
C VAL A 1 13.44 1.31 -19.72
N PRO A 2 12.54 2.15 -19.19
CA PRO A 2 11.12 1.86 -19.20
C PRO A 2 10.61 1.77 -20.64
N ASN A 3 9.76 0.78 -20.90
CA ASN A 3 9.14 0.57 -22.20
C ASN A 3 7.86 1.42 -22.30
N PHE A 4 8.01 2.74 -22.51
CA PHE A 4 6.88 3.63 -22.71
C PHE A 4 6.54 3.80 -24.18
N ASN A 5 5.24 3.78 -24.50
CA ASN A 5 4.77 4.30 -25.77
C ASN A 5 4.81 5.82 -25.72
N MET A 6 5.70 6.44 -26.49
CA MET A 6 5.93 7.89 -26.49
C MET A 6 4.75 8.70 -26.99
N ASP A 7 3.85 8.13 -27.79
CA ASP A 7 2.63 8.84 -28.21
C ASP A 7 1.64 8.96 -27.05
N ILE A 8 1.51 7.90 -26.24
CA ILE A 8 0.71 7.96 -25.01
C ILE A 8 1.30 8.98 -24.02
N ILE A 9 2.63 9.03 -23.88
CA ILE A 9 3.29 10.03 -23.01
C ILE A 9 2.98 11.45 -23.47
N LYS A 10 3.04 11.75 -24.77
CA LYS A 10 2.67 13.06 -25.33
C LYS A 10 1.20 13.43 -25.05
N ASP A 11 0.30 12.46 -25.15
CA ASP A 11 -1.11 12.68 -24.82
C ASP A 11 -1.29 13.01 -23.33
N ILE A 12 -0.54 12.36 -22.45
CA ILE A 12 -0.53 12.65 -21.01
C ILE A 12 0.04 14.03 -20.73
N GLU A 13 1.19 14.39 -21.34
CA GLU A 13 1.79 15.72 -21.25
C GLU A 13 0.79 16.83 -21.62
N LYS A 14 0.09 16.63 -22.73
CA LYS A 14 -0.95 17.55 -23.19
C LYS A 14 -2.13 17.62 -22.22
N SER A 15 -2.58 16.49 -21.70
CA SER A 15 -3.70 16.42 -20.73
C SER A 15 -3.36 17.13 -19.43
N LEU A 16 -2.14 16.95 -18.92
CA LEU A 16 -1.67 17.51 -17.66
C LEU A 16 -1.14 18.95 -17.80
N ASN A 17 -0.82 19.41 -19.02
CA ASN A 17 -0.03 20.60 -19.28
C ASN A 17 1.32 20.58 -18.52
N LEU A 18 1.98 19.43 -18.51
CA LEU A 18 3.25 19.15 -17.84
C LEU A 18 4.20 18.47 -18.83
N ASN A 19 5.51 18.64 -18.61
CA ASN A 19 6.52 17.92 -19.39
C ASN A 19 6.87 16.58 -18.71
N PHE A 20 7.21 15.57 -19.51
CA PHE A 20 7.78 14.32 -19.01
C PHE A 20 9.27 14.52 -18.75
N GLY A 21 9.70 14.36 -17.50
CA GLY A 21 11.10 14.59 -17.10
C GLY A 21 12.06 13.51 -17.61
N ASN A 22 13.33 13.87 -17.73
CA ASN A 22 14.36 13.00 -18.26
C ASN A 22 14.65 11.83 -17.31
N TRP A 23 14.48 10.60 -17.78
CA TRP A 23 14.70 9.35 -17.03
C TRP A 23 16.11 9.20 -16.43
N THR A 24 17.14 9.78 -17.07
CA THR A 24 18.52 9.67 -16.59
C THR A 24 18.78 10.30 -15.22
N LEU A 25 17.93 11.23 -14.77
CA LEU A 25 18.04 11.86 -13.45
C LEU A 25 17.50 10.96 -12.31
N VAL A 26 16.60 10.03 -12.61
CA VAL A 26 16.01 9.14 -11.59
C VAL A 26 17.02 8.13 -11.05
N GLN A 27 17.94 7.63 -11.89
CA GLN A 27 18.99 6.69 -11.46
C GLN A 27 20.00 7.31 -10.48
N SER A 28 20.17 8.62 -10.49
CA SER A 28 21.05 9.30 -9.54
C SER A 28 20.41 9.49 -8.15
N LEU A 29 19.07 9.43 -8.06
CA LEU A 29 18.31 9.59 -6.80
C LEU A 29 18.06 8.26 -6.09
N GLU A 30 17.99 7.14 -6.81
CA GLU A 30 17.87 5.80 -6.23
C GLU A 30 19.09 5.40 -5.38
N ASN A 31 20.25 5.99 -5.65
CA ASN A 31 21.49 5.79 -4.86
C ASN A 31 21.53 6.62 -3.57
N SER A 32 20.53 7.47 -3.30
CA SER A 32 20.50 8.39 -2.15
C SER A 32 19.36 8.11 -1.15
N GLY A 33 18.86 6.86 -1.06
CA GLY A 33 17.92 6.42 -0.02
C GLY A 33 16.65 7.27 0.07
N GLY A 34 15.62 6.83 -0.61
CA GLY A 34 14.18 7.07 -0.46
C GLY A 34 13.68 8.34 0.21
N THR A 35 14.20 9.51 -0.14
CA THR A 35 13.62 10.78 0.30
C THR A 35 12.65 11.30 -0.76
N GLU A 36 11.44 11.63 -0.35
CA GLU A 36 10.49 12.41 -1.16
C GLU A 36 11.25 13.58 -1.81
N VAL A 37 11.18 13.69 -3.13
CA VAL A 37 11.73 14.87 -3.83
C VAL A 37 10.90 16.06 -3.37
N PRO A 38 11.49 17.01 -2.61
CA PRO A 38 10.73 18.15 -2.10
C PRO A 38 10.19 18.97 -3.28
N LEU A 39 8.93 19.39 -3.18
CA LEU A 39 8.38 20.35 -4.13
C LEU A 39 9.29 21.61 -4.16
N PRO A 40 9.60 22.15 -5.34
CA PRO A 40 10.36 23.38 -5.43
C PRO A 40 9.61 24.49 -4.68
N LYS A 41 10.34 25.21 -3.83
CA LYS A 41 9.80 26.29 -3.00
C LYS A 41 10.30 27.62 -3.53
N GLU A 42 9.43 28.60 -3.64
CA GLU A 42 9.79 29.99 -3.93
C GLU A 42 9.39 30.91 -2.78
N LYS A 43 10.22 31.88 -2.44
CA LYS A 43 9.89 32.87 -1.43
C LYS A 43 9.15 34.03 -2.08
N ILE A 44 7.86 34.15 -1.82
CA ILE A 44 7.04 35.27 -2.25
C ILE A 44 6.59 36.03 -0.98
N GLY A 45 7.02 37.27 -0.85
CA GLY A 45 6.61 38.16 0.28
C GLY A 45 6.99 37.63 1.67
N GLY A 46 8.10 36.86 1.80
CA GLY A 46 8.58 36.32 3.08
C GLY A 46 7.99 34.97 3.47
N SER A 47 7.00 34.45 2.74
CA SER A 47 6.42 33.10 2.95
C SER A 47 6.93 32.14 1.89
N GLU A 48 7.26 30.91 2.31
CA GLU A 48 7.58 29.82 1.36
C GLU A 48 6.29 29.34 0.68
N VAL A 49 6.23 29.51 -0.65
CA VAL A 49 5.14 28.99 -1.47
C VAL A 49 5.67 27.76 -2.26
N LEU A 50 4.95 26.65 -2.15
CA LEU A 50 5.24 25.47 -2.95
C LEU A 50 4.84 25.74 -4.41
N LEU A 51 5.84 25.69 -5.31
CA LEU A 51 5.56 25.82 -6.73
C LEU A 51 4.97 24.49 -7.27
N PRO A 52 4.00 24.55 -8.19
CA PRO A 52 3.53 23.37 -8.86
C PRO A 52 4.69 22.70 -9.62
N LYS A 53 4.82 21.38 -9.52
CA LYS A 53 5.77 20.62 -10.36
C LYS A 53 5.43 20.89 -11.82
N LYS A 54 6.41 21.33 -12.59
CA LYS A 54 6.28 21.54 -14.05
C LYS A 54 6.53 20.28 -14.88
N GLU A 55 7.01 19.24 -14.22
CA GLU A 55 7.38 17.97 -14.85
C GLU A 55 6.86 16.81 -14.02
N PHE A 56 6.49 15.73 -14.68
CA PHE A 56 6.22 14.43 -14.05
C PHE A 56 7.23 13.39 -14.57
N GLN A 57 7.47 12.38 -13.76
CA GLN A 57 8.45 11.34 -14.05
C GLN A 57 7.78 9.97 -14.21
N ALA A 58 8.54 8.99 -14.68
CA ALA A 58 8.08 7.61 -14.81
C ALA A 58 7.50 7.04 -13.50
N LEU A 59 8.13 7.37 -12.37
CA LEU A 59 7.66 6.93 -11.05
C LEU A 59 6.33 7.59 -10.67
N ASP A 60 6.14 8.89 -10.98
CA ASP A 60 4.87 9.57 -10.74
C ASP A 60 3.74 8.91 -11.55
N LEU A 61 4.01 8.55 -12.80
CA LEU A 61 3.04 7.85 -13.64
C LEU A 61 2.75 6.43 -13.11
N PHE A 62 3.78 5.72 -12.65
CA PHE A 62 3.61 4.42 -12.00
C PHE A 62 2.74 4.54 -10.75
N ASP A 63 3.03 5.49 -9.87
CA ASP A 63 2.27 5.70 -8.64
C ASP A 63 0.82 6.13 -8.93
N TYR A 64 0.58 6.95 -9.96
CA TYR A 64 -0.77 7.25 -10.44
C TYR A 64 -1.52 5.99 -10.86
N ILE A 65 -0.93 5.16 -11.72
CA ILE A 65 -1.52 3.89 -12.18
C ILE A 65 -1.78 2.97 -10.99
N TYR A 66 -0.82 2.89 -10.08
CA TYR A 66 -0.91 2.06 -8.88
C TYR A 66 -2.08 2.48 -7.99
N ALA A 67 -2.29 3.78 -7.79
CA ALA A 67 -3.45 4.31 -7.07
C ALA A 67 -4.75 3.92 -7.77
N VAL A 68 -4.91 4.20 -9.06
CA VAL A 68 -6.14 3.89 -9.81
C VAL A 68 -6.49 2.41 -9.73
N LEU A 69 -5.52 1.52 -9.89
CA LEU A 69 -5.74 0.07 -9.82
C LEU A 69 -6.06 -0.45 -8.41
N HIS A 70 -5.80 0.35 -7.38
CA HIS A 70 -6.19 0.04 -6.00
C HIS A 70 -7.50 0.70 -5.56
N SER A 71 -8.13 1.51 -6.42
CA SER A 71 -9.45 2.06 -6.15
C SER A 71 -10.51 0.95 -6.09
N PRO A 72 -11.24 0.80 -4.97
CA PRO A 72 -12.36 -0.14 -4.87
C PRO A 72 -13.44 0.12 -5.92
N SER A 73 -13.82 1.38 -6.13
CA SER A 73 -14.86 1.76 -7.10
C SER A 73 -14.44 1.46 -8.54
N TYR A 74 -13.18 1.73 -8.91
CA TYR A 74 -12.64 1.36 -10.22
C TYR A 74 -12.68 -0.16 -10.43
N ARG A 75 -12.22 -0.93 -9.44
CA ARG A 75 -12.17 -2.39 -9.52
C ARG A 75 -13.57 -3.02 -9.61
N GLU A 76 -14.54 -2.50 -8.88
CA GLU A 76 -15.92 -2.99 -8.96
C GLU A 76 -16.56 -2.64 -10.30
N LYS A 77 -16.38 -1.40 -10.78
CA LYS A 77 -16.91 -0.94 -12.08
C LYS A 77 -16.40 -1.77 -13.26
N TYR A 78 -15.12 -2.16 -13.23
CA TYR A 78 -14.48 -2.88 -14.34
C TYR A 78 -14.23 -4.35 -14.03
N LYS A 79 -14.86 -4.90 -13.01
CA LYS A 79 -14.64 -6.25 -12.48
C LYS A 79 -14.64 -7.36 -13.54
N GLU A 80 -15.65 -7.37 -14.40
CA GLU A 80 -15.76 -8.39 -15.44
C GLU A 80 -14.70 -8.20 -16.53
N PHE A 81 -14.38 -6.97 -16.87
CA PHE A 81 -13.34 -6.67 -17.84
C PHE A 81 -11.95 -7.06 -17.33
N LEU A 82 -11.66 -6.79 -16.05
CA LEU A 82 -10.37 -7.11 -15.42
C LEU A 82 -10.11 -8.63 -15.29
N LYS A 83 -11.11 -9.48 -15.51
CA LYS A 83 -10.93 -10.94 -15.56
C LYS A 83 -10.41 -11.45 -16.90
N ILE A 84 -10.60 -10.70 -17.96
CA ILE A 84 -10.37 -11.16 -19.34
C ILE A 84 -9.32 -10.35 -20.10
N ASP A 85 -9.00 -9.14 -19.66
CA ASP A 85 -8.06 -8.24 -20.35
C ASP A 85 -7.26 -7.39 -19.35
N PHE A 86 -6.20 -6.74 -19.86
CA PHE A 86 -5.40 -5.81 -19.08
C PHE A 86 -6.20 -4.57 -18.67
N PRO A 87 -5.94 -4.01 -17.46
CA PRO A 87 -6.63 -2.81 -17.01
C PRO A 87 -6.36 -1.62 -17.93
N ARG A 88 -7.41 -0.89 -18.26
CA ARG A 88 -7.36 0.37 -19.01
C ARG A 88 -7.44 1.53 -18.04
N VAL A 89 -6.28 2.04 -17.65
CA VAL A 89 -6.19 3.18 -16.75
C VAL A 89 -6.61 4.45 -17.50
N PRO A 90 -7.52 5.27 -16.95
CA PRO A 90 -7.91 6.54 -17.58
C PRO A 90 -6.72 7.50 -17.67
N TYR A 91 -6.75 8.41 -18.64
CA TYR A 91 -5.78 9.49 -18.68
C TYR A 91 -5.92 10.38 -17.44
N PRO A 92 -4.78 10.81 -16.85
CA PRO A 92 -4.81 11.61 -15.63
C PRO A 92 -5.43 13.00 -15.89
N LYS A 93 -6.17 13.49 -14.89
CA LYS A 93 -6.71 14.85 -14.88
C LYS A 93 -5.79 15.76 -14.06
N PRO A 94 -5.52 17.01 -14.51
CA PRO A 94 -4.62 17.91 -13.80
C PRO A 94 -4.97 18.12 -12.32
N GLU A 95 -6.26 18.18 -12.01
CA GLU A 95 -6.77 18.51 -10.67
C GLU A 95 -6.50 17.40 -9.66
N THR A 96 -6.46 16.13 -10.10
CA THR A 96 -6.37 14.96 -9.22
C THR A 96 -5.05 14.20 -9.35
N PHE A 97 -4.28 14.46 -10.41
CA PHE A 97 -3.07 13.69 -10.73
C PHE A 97 -2.10 13.60 -9.56
N TRP A 98 -1.66 14.73 -9.00
CA TRP A 98 -0.67 14.75 -7.93
C TRP A 98 -1.18 14.18 -6.61
N GLN A 99 -2.49 14.27 -6.37
CA GLN A 99 -3.10 13.63 -5.20
C GLN A 99 -3.04 12.12 -5.32
N LEU A 100 -3.38 11.59 -6.51
CA LEU A 100 -3.31 10.15 -6.80
C LEU A 100 -1.87 9.63 -6.81
N VAL A 101 -0.92 10.39 -7.38
CA VAL A 101 0.52 10.10 -7.29
C VAL A 101 0.96 9.96 -5.84
N SER A 102 0.61 10.92 -4.98
CA SER A 102 0.96 10.88 -3.56
C SER A 102 0.36 9.66 -2.84
N LEU A 103 -0.90 9.33 -3.12
CA LEU A 103 -1.58 8.17 -2.53
C LEU A 103 -0.98 6.85 -3.03
N GLY A 104 -0.66 6.77 -4.34
CA GLY A 104 -0.01 5.60 -4.94
C GLY A 104 1.40 5.36 -4.40
N GLY A 105 2.19 6.42 -4.25
CA GLY A 105 3.51 6.34 -3.64
C GLY A 105 3.47 5.83 -2.19
N LYS A 106 2.48 6.28 -1.40
CA LYS A 106 2.23 5.76 -0.06
C LYS A 106 1.86 4.28 -0.08
N LEU A 107 0.96 3.85 -0.97
CA LEU A 107 0.63 2.44 -1.12
C LEU A 107 1.86 1.60 -1.46
N ARG A 108 2.68 2.07 -2.40
CA ARG A 108 3.91 1.40 -2.80
C ARG A 108 4.86 1.22 -1.62
N SER A 109 5.10 2.29 -0.85
CA SER A 109 5.95 2.24 0.36
C SER A 109 5.41 1.26 1.42
N LEU A 110 4.10 1.22 1.63
CA LEU A 110 3.46 0.25 2.54
C LEU A 110 3.64 -1.18 2.05
N HIS A 111 3.44 -1.44 0.76
CA HIS A 111 3.50 -2.79 0.20
C HIS A 111 4.93 -3.32 0.08
N LEU A 112 5.92 -2.44 -0.03
CA LEU A 112 7.34 -2.77 0.08
C LEU A 112 7.80 -2.89 1.55
N LEU A 113 6.94 -2.57 2.51
CA LEU A 113 7.26 -2.50 3.93
C LEU A 113 8.41 -1.52 4.24
N GLU A 114 8.52 -0.43 3.50
CA GLU A 114 9.55 0.60 3.68
C GLU A 114 9.11 1.72 4.63
N ASP A 115 7.79 1.88 4.82
CA ASP A 115 7.23 2.91 5.70
C ASP A 115 7.56 2.60 7.16
N THR A 116 8.24 3.53 7.83
CA THR A 116 8.66 3.41 9.24
C THR A 116 7.48 3.38 10.21
N SER A 117 6.33 3.94 9.83
CA SER A 117 5.10 3.90 10.63
C SER A 117 4.52 2.49 10.79
N LEU A 118 5.02 1.50 10.04
CA LEU A 118 4.66 0.08 10.20
C LEU A 118 5.25 -0.57 11.45
N ASP A 119 6.24 0.07 12.09
CA ASP A 119 6.85 -0.43 13.33
C ASP A 119 5.99 -0.13 14.58
N GLU A 120 4.95 0.68 14.44
CA GLU A 120 3.97 0.92 15.50
C GLU A 120 3.32 -0.42 15.93
N ARG A 121 3.30 -0.68 17.25
CA ARG A 121 2.77 -1.91 17.79
C ARG A 121 1.24 -1.82 17.87
N ILE A 122 0.56 -2.70 17.15
CA ILE A 122 -0.91 -2.78 17.14
C ILE A 122 -1.44 -4.15 17.57
N ILE A 123 -0.63 -5.20 17.48
CA ILE A 123 -0.98 -6.53 17.95
C ILE A 123 -0.21 -6.86 19.22
N ASP A 124 -0.80 -7.70 20.07
CA ASP A 124 -0.22 -8.16 21.31
C ASP A 124 -0.25 -9.68 21.42
N ILE A 125 0.51 -10.21 22.39
CA ILE A 125 0.51 -11.62 22.76
C ILE A 125 -0.13 -11.74 24.14
N LYS A 126 -1.06 -12.66 24.27
CA LYS A 126 -1.74 -13.01 25.50
C LYS A 126 -1.38 -14.44 25.88
N GLY A 127 -1.04 -14.65 27.15
CA GLY A 127 -0.59 -15.94 27.68
C GLY A 127 0.94 -16.03 27.79
N GLU A 128 1.40 -17.14 28.38
CA GLU A 128 2.82 -17.44 28.60
C GLU A 128 3.13 -18.80 27.99
N GLY A 129 4.16 -18.86 27.16
CA GLY A 129 4.55 -20.09 26.46
C GLY A 129 5.22 -19.83 25.13
N GLU A 130 5.49 -20.91 24.41
CA GLU A 130 6.06 -20.82 23.06
C GLU A 130 5.00 -20.37 22.04
N LEU A 131 5.42 -19.51 21.11
CA LEU A 131 4.58 -19.05 20.00
C LEU A 131 4.49 -20.12 18.90
N LEU A 132 4.25 -21.38 19.30
CA LEU A 132 4.04 -22.48 18.37
C LEU A 132 2.66 -22.35 17.71
N ILE A 133 2.60 -22.28 16.39
CA ILE A 133 1.34 -22.36 15.66
C ILE A 133 0.94 -23.84 15.58
N LYS A 134 0.16 -24.30 16.53
CA LYS A 134 -0.25 -25.69 16.65
C LYS A 134 -1.50 -26.00 15.80
N ASN A 135 -2.38 -25.04 15.68
CA ASN A 135 -3.67 -25.17 15.03
C ASN A 135 -3.64 -24.79 13.56
N SER A 136 -4.46 -25.43 12.74
CA SER A 136 -4.60 -25.16 11.32
C SER A 136 -5.36 -23.85 10.99
N LEU A 137 -5.60 -23.00 11.99
CA LEU A 137 -6.28 -21.70 11.89
C LEU A 137 -7.67 -21.79 11.24
N ASN A 138 -8.52 -22.59 11.85
CA ASN A 138 -9.92 -22.71 11.48
C ASN A 138 -10.77 -21.66 12.23
N LYS A 139 -12.06 -21.56 11.89
CA LYS A 139 -13.01 -20.67 12.56
C LYS A 139 -13.12 -20.88 14.09
N LYS A 140 -12.71 -22.05 14.61
CA LYS A 140 -12.70 -22.37 16.05
C LYS A 140 -11.51 -21.75 16.78
N ASP A 141 -10.48 -21.33 16.04
CA ASP A 141 -9.21 -20.90 16.61
C ASP A 141 -9.14 -19.38 16.78
N PHE A 142 -10.18 -18.65 16.35
CA PHE A 142 -10.26 -17.21 16.57
C PHE A 142 -11.67 -16.76 16.97
N SER A 143 -11.73 -15.68 17.73
CA SER A 143 -12.94 -14.93 18.07
C SER A 143 -12.84 -13.49 17.60
N ILE A 144 -14.00 -12.87 17.40
CA ILE A 144 -14.10 -11.47 16.99
C ILE A 144 -14.90 -10.74 18.04
N GLU A 145 -14.35 -9.67 18.58
CA GLU A 145 -14.99 -8.78 19.55
C GLU A 145 -14.52 -7.35 19.30
N ASP A 146 -15.42 -6.38 19.30
CA ASP A 146 -15.13 -4.95 19.10
C ASP A 146 -14.20 -4.66 17.90
N GLU A 147 -14.50 -5.24 16.73
CA GLU A 147 -13.71 -5.12 15.49
C GLU A 147 -12.24 -5.58 15.62
N LYS A 148 -11.96 -6.41 16.61
CA LYS A 148 -10.66 -7.03 16.85
C LYS A 148 -10.77 -8.53 16.86
N VAL A 149 -9.70 -9.18 16.41
CA VAL A 149 -9.58 -10.63 16.40
C VAL A 149 -8.59 -11.05 17.48
N GLU A 150 -9.00 -12.00 18.31
CA GLU A 150 -8.13 -12.82 19.13
C GLU A 150 -7.94 -14.17 18.43
N LEU A 151 -6.71 -14.48 18.09
CA LEU A 151 -6.32 -15.72 17.42
C LEU A 151 -5.52 -16.61 18.38
N ARG A 152 -6.02 -17.79 18.67
CA ARG A 152 -5.35 -18.81 19.47
C ARG A 152 -4.35 -19.59 18.64
N LEU A 153 -3.05 -19.45 18.95
CA LEU A 153 -1.97 -20.21 18.31
C LEU A 153 -1.87 -21.64 18.84
N ASN A 154 -2.04 -21.80 20.14
CA ASN A 154 -2.06 -23.07 20.87
C ASN A 154 -2.91 -22.95 22.16
N ASP A 155 -2.78 -23.91 23.08
CA ASP A 155 -3.60 -23.95 24.30
C ASP A 155 -3.19 -22.88 25.34
N GLU A 156 -2.00 -22.28 25.21
CA GLU A 156 -1.40 -21.35 26.17
C GLU A 156 -1.31 -19.91 25.65
N VAL A 157 -1.20 -19.73 24.32
CA VAL A 157 -0.87 -18.43 23.72
C VAL A 157 -1.83 -18.04 22.60
N SER A 158 -2.27 -16.79 22.66
CA SER A 158 -3.06 -16.13 21.61
C SER A 158 -2.35 -14.87 21.10
N VAL A 159 -2.58 -14.52 19.83
CA VAL A 159 -2.32 -13.17 19.28
C VAL A 159 -3.61 -12.39 19.39
N VAL A 160 -3.56 -11.22 20.02
CA VAL A 160 -4.73 -10.38 20.27
C VAL A 160 -4.60 -9.00 19.61
N ASN A 161 -5.71 -8.26 19.59
CA ASN A 161 -5.80 -6.92 19.01
C ASN A 161 -5.53 -6.88 17.49
N ILE A 162 -5.70 -7.98 16.76
CA ILE A 162 -5.62 -7.95 15.29
C ILE A 162 -6.85 -7.19 14.77
N PRO A 163 -6.70 -6.05 14.07
CA PRO A 163 -7.86 -5.33 13.53
C PRO A 163 -8.62 -6.19 12.51
N LEU A 164 -9.95 -6.23 12.62
CA LEU A 164 -10.81 -7.03 11.75
C LEU A 164 -10.61 -6.67 10.28
N VAL A 165 -10.43 -5.39 9.96
CA VAL A 165 -10.16 -4.92 8.59
C VAL A 165 -8.92 -5.57 8.00
N ALA A 166 -7.84 -5.76 8.77
CA ALA A 166 -6.64 -6.45 8.30
C ALA A 166 -6.83 -7.96 8.20
N TRP A 167 -7.56 -8.55 9.15
CA TRP A 167 -7.85 -9.98 9.19
C TRP A 167 -8.69 -10.43 7.99
N GLU A 168 -9.68 -9.62 7.60
CA GLU A 168 -10.58 -9.88 6.49
C GLU A 168 -10.11 -9.33 5.15
N PHE A 169 -9.00 -8.58 5.11
CA PHE A 169 -8.47 -7.98 3.89
C PHE A 169 -8.12 -9.04 2.85
N TYR A 170 -8.62 -8.85 1.62
CA TYR A 170 -8.38 -9.75 0.50
C TYR A 170 -7.41 -9.13 -0.52
N ILE A 171 -6.42 -9.92 -0.95
CA ILE A 171 -5.62 -9.65 -2.13
C ILE A 171 -5.83 -10.81 -3.11
N GLY A 172 -6.52 -10.54 -4.21
CA GLY A 172 -6.92 -11.61 -5.13
C GLY A 172 -7.79 -12.65 -4.44
N GLY A 173 -7.34 -13.90 -4.40
CA GLY A 173 -8.10 -15.03 -3.85
C GLY A 173 -7.78 -15.38 -2.40
N TYR A 174 -6.99 -14.63 -1.66
CA TYR A 174 -6.56 -14.98 -0.30
C TYR A 174 -6.48 -13.78 0.64
N GLN A 175 -6.45 -14.08 1.94
CA GLN A 175 -6.32 -13.10 3.03
C GLN A 175 -4.88 -13.14 3.55
N PRO A 176 -4.05 -12.10 3.31
CA PRO A 176 -2.61 -12.12 3.63
C PRO A 176 -2.33 -12.36 5.11
N ALA A 177 -3.08 -11.72 6.00
CA ALA A 177 -2.93 -11.89 7.44
C ALA A 177 -3.08 -13.34 7.89
N GLN A 178 -4.12 -14.02 7.38
CA GLN A 178 -4.37 -15.42 7.69
C GLN A 178 -3.38 -16.36 6.99
N LYS A 179 -3.09 -16.09 5.71
CA LYS A 179 -2.19 -16.93 4.92
C LYS A 179 -0.79 -16.96 5.51
N TRP A 180 -0.27 -15.82 5.94
CA TRP A 180 1.06 -15.73 6.54
C TRP A 180 1.22 -16.68 7.75
N LEU A 181 0.21 -16.78 8.59
CA LEU A 181 0.17 -17.69 9.73
C LEU A 181 -0.06 -19.14 9.31
N LYS A 182 -0.99 -19.39 8.38
CA LYS A 182 -1.26 -20.75 7.85
C LYS A 182 -0.02 -21.39 7.24
N ASP A 183 0.81 -20.63 6.54
CA ASP A 183 2.06 -21.11 5.95
C ASP A 183 3.14 -21.45 7.01
N ARG A 184 2.89 -21.12 8.29
CA ARG A 184 3.80 -21.33 9.42
C ARG A 184 3.27 -22.31 10.47
N VAL A 185 2.22 -23.03 10.17
CA VAL A 185 1.71 -24.10 11.05
C VAL A 185 2.82 -25.11 11.34
N GLY A 186 2.96 -25.50 12.61
CA GLY A 186 4.02 -26.37 13.10
C GLY A 186 5.34 -25.65 13.41
N ARG A 187 5.43 -24.32 13.24
CA ARG A 187 6.62 -23.52 13.58
C ARG A 187 6.43 -22.73 14.85
N VAL A 188 7.51 -22.59 15.62
CA VAL A 188 7.61 -21.63 16.71
C VAL A 188 8.03 -20.28 16.14
N LEU A 189 7.19 -19.26 16.33
CA LEU A 189 7.50 -17.90 15.90
C LEU A 189 8.48 -17.24 16.87
N ASN A 190 9.43 -16.50 16.34
CA ASN A 190 10.35 -15.70 17.12
C ASN A 190 9.94 -14.21 17.14
N ARG A 191 10.71 -13.39 17.86
CA ARG A 191 10.45 -11.94 17.96
C ARG A 191 10.48 -11.23 16.59
N ALA A 192 11.38 -11.64 15.68
CA ALA A 192 11.46 -11.04 14.35
C ALA A 192 10.25 -11.43 13.51
N ASP A 193 9.76 -12.67 13.60
CA ASP A 193 8.53 -13.11 12.95
C ASP A 193 7.34 -12.28 13.42
N MET A 194 7.20 -12.04 14.72
CA MET A 194 6.10 -11.24 15.27
C MET A 194 6.22 -9.76 14.89
N LYS A 195 7.42 -9.20 14.86
CA LYS A 195 7.63 -7.85 14.33
C LYS A 195 7.19 -7.76 12.86
N HIS A 196 7.59 -8.72 12.05
CA HIS A 196 7.21 -8.76 10.64
C HIS A 196 5.70 -8.93 10.46
N TYR A 197 5.06 -9.80 11.25
CA TYR A 197 3.61 -9.97 11.21
C TYR A 197 2.88 -8.69 11.61
N ASN A 198 3.33 -8.00 12.65
CA ASN A 198 2.78 -6.69 13.05
C ASN A 198 2.88 -5.67 11.89
N ARG A 199 3.99 -5.64 11.15
CA ARG A 199 4.14 -4.76 9.98
C ARG A 199 3.16 -5.11 8.86
N ILE A 200 2.92 -6.40 8.60
CA ILE A 200 1.91 -6.85 7.63
C ILE A 200 0.52 -6.34 8.04
N ILE A 201 0.13 -6.54 9.31
CA ILE A 201 -1.18 -6.08 9.81
C ILE A 201 -1.33 -4.57 9.69
N ASN A 202 -0.30 -3.80 10.07
CA ASN A 202 -0.28 -2.35 9.89
C ASN A 202 -0.43 -1.95 8.42
N ALA A 203 0.31 -2.59 7.52
CA ALA A 203 0.25 -2.31 6.09
C ALA A 203 -1.15 -2.53 5.53
N LEU A 204 -1.82 -3.62 5.93
CA LEU A 204 -3.19 -3.93 5.48
C LEU A 204 -4.20 -2.88 5.98
N CYS A 205 -4.12 -2.47 7.26
CA CYS A 205 -4.97 -1.41 7.80
C CYS A 205 -4.78 -0.08 7.05
N LYS A 206 -3.53 0.33 6.84
CA LYS A 206 -3.21 1.58 6.16
C LYS A 206 -3.56 1.53 4.68
N THR A 207 -3.43 0.36 4.04
CA THR A 207 -3.86 0.14 2.66
C THR A 207 -5.36 0.38 2.50
N ASP A 208 -6.19 -0.18 3.37
CA ASP A 208 -7.64 0.04 3.36
C ASP A 208 -8.00 1.53 3.46
N LEU A 209 -7.35 2.25 4.38
CA LEU A 209 -7.56 3.69 4.55
C LEU A 209 -7.16 4.50 3.30
N ILE A 210 -6.03 4.14 2.66
CA ILE A 210 -5.58 4.84 1.45
C ILE A 210 -6.49 4.51 0.27
N MET A 211 -6.94 3.27 0.13
CA MET A 211 -7.88 2.87 -0.92
C MET A 211 -9.19 3.67 -0.86
N LYS A 212 -9.73 3.91 0.34
CA LYS A 212 -10.90 4.78 0.55
C LYS A 212 -10.62 6.23 0.13
N LYS A 213 -9.46 6.77 0.49
CA LYS A 213 -9.05 8.12 0.06
C LYS A 213 -8.86 8.24 -1.46
N ILE A 214 -8.40 7.18 -2.12
CA ILE A 214 -8.30 7.16 -3.58
C ILE A 214 -9.68 7.28 -4.22
N ASP A 215 -10.68 6.58 -3.69
CA ASP A 215 -12.06 6.65 -4.18
C ASP A 215 -12.70 8.04 -3.99
N GLU A 216 -12.30 8.79 -2.96
CA GLU A 216 -12.73 10.17 -2.75
C GLU A 216 -12.14 11.15 -3.77
N VAL A 217 -11.00 10.82 -4.37
CA VAL A 217 -10.27 11.67 -5.33
C VAL A 217 -10.64 11.35 -6.78
N LEU A 218 -10.96 10.10 -7.11
CA LEU A 218 -11.30 9.62 -8.45
C LEU A 218 -12.72 10.01 -8.89
#